data_1f11af1cd874f0b150ea99ccd7e06467
#
_entry.id   1f11af1cd874f0b150ea99ccd7e06467
#
_cell.length_a   1.000
_cell.length_b   1.000
_cell.length_c   1.000
_cell.angle_alpha   90.00
_cell.angle_beta   90.00
_cell.angle_gamma   90.00
#
_symmetry.space_group_name_H-M   'P 1'
#
loop_
_entity.id
_entity.type
_entity.pdbx_description
1 polymer ?
#
loop_
_entity_poly.entity_id
_entity_poly.type
_entity_poly.pdbx_seq_one_letter_code
_entity_poly.pdbx_strand_id
1 'polypeptide(L)'
;MTNDAADNGMPVGVIGLGMMGRPMAVNLLNRGSGVVHITGRGRDRYADLIHTGAVWHDTARSLAGSVKVLLLMLPDLPQVEEVLAGPDGILAAEPKDLLLIISSSSSPVGVSELAARLAQTTSGAVRIVDAPVSGGVDGAEAGTLSIMVGGAERDVVEASAVLTACGNPVHLGQLGSGQVAKACNQMIVASTILALGEAAVLADRSGIDLGVLFSLLGGGYAGSRILETRGERIVREDYSPSGVAKYMVKDLDFATAVADATATHAVLLPAVKAAFEELTAQGYGDNDIAVTRRYIARR
;
A
#
# COMPACT_ATOMS: atom_id res chain seq x y z
N MET A 1 32.93 -33.50 -3.85
CA MET A 1 31.57 -33.44 -4.38
C MET A 1 30.96 -32.14 -3.86
N THR A 2 31.10 -31.12 -4.69
CA THR A 2 30.64 -29.76 -4.41
C THR A 2 29.12 -29.74 -4.54
N ASN A 3 28.46 -29.36 -3.48
CA ASN A 3 27.02 -29.19 -3.40
C ASN A 3 26.68 -27.80 -4.00
N ASP A 4 26.75 -27.69 -5.33
CA ASP A 4 26.34 -26.52 -6.09
C ASP A 4 24.91 -26.73 -6.61
N ALA A 5 23.96 -26.54 -5.75
CA ALA A 5 22.60 -26.19 -6.12
C ALA A 5 22.09 -25.16 -5.09
N ALA A 6 22.70 -23.98 -5.10
CA ALA A 6 22.02 -22.81 -4.63
C ALA A 6 20.84 -22.61 -5.58
N ASP A 7 19.63 -22.91 -5.09
CA ASP A 7 18.39 -22.48 -5.69
C ASP A 7 18.41 -20.94 -5.68
N ASN A 8 19.00 -20.35 -6.71
CA ASN A 8 19.06 -18.92 -6.91
C ASN A 8 17.68 -18.46 -7.36
N GLY A 9 16.78 -18.32 -6.40
CA GLY A 9 15.46 -17.76 -6.61
C GLY A 9 15.54 -16.44 -7.40
N MET A 10 14.42 -16.02 -7.94
CA MET A 10 14.33 -14.85 -8.82
C MET A 10 14.82 -13.58 -8.08
N PRO A 11 15.82 -12.84 -8.60
CA PRO A 11 16.26 -11.59 -7.99
C PRO A 11 15.15 -10.53 -8.08
N VAL A 12 14.87 -9.88 -6.96
CA VAL A 12 13.77 -8.93 -6.79
C VAL A 12 14.33 -7.57 -6.40
N GLY A 13 13.90 -6.52 -7.10
CA GLY A 13 14.18 -5.14 -6.74
C GLY A 13 13.08 -4.54 -5.88
N VAL A 14 13.44 -3.64 -4.96
CA VAL A 14 12.47 -2.85 -4.19
C VAL A 14 12.84 -1.38 -4.24
N ILE A 15 11.88 -0.55 -4.68
CA ILE A 15 11.98 0.92 -4.65
C ILE A 15 10.84 1.47 -3.79
N GLY A 16 11.18 2.43 -2.91
CA GLY A 16 10.21 3.01 -1.98
C GLY A 16 10.29 2.36 -0.58
N LEU A 17 11.44 2.48 0.06
CA LEU A 17 11.76 1.91 1.37
C LEU A 17 11.26 2.81 2.53
N GLY A 18 9.99 3.23 2.45
CA GLY A 18 9.28 3.95 3.51
C GLY A 18 8.67 2.99 4.55
N MET A 19 7.65 3.49 5.29
CA MET A 19 7.00 2.74 6.37
C MET A 19 6.44 1.38 5.94
N MET A 20 5.98 1.25 4.70
CA MET A 20 5.46 -0.01 4.15
C MET A 20 6.51 -0.82 3.40
N GLY A 21 7.27 -0.17 2.50
CA GLY A 21 8.20 -0.88 1.62
C GLY A 21 9.43 -1.43 2.34
N ARG A 22 9.89 -0.79 3.42
CA ARG A 22 11.02 -1.31 4.21
C ARG A 22 10.68 -2.65 4.89
N PRO A 23 9.59 -2.81 5.66
CA PRO A 23 9.23 -4.12 6.22
C PRO A 23 8.91 -5.15 5.12
N MET A 24 8.35 -4.76 3.98
CA MET A 24 8.19 -5.69 2.86
C MET A 24 9.55 -6.18 2.34
N ALA A 25 10.56 -5.30 2.21
CA ALA A 25 11.92 -5.70 1.83
C ALA A 25 12.57 -6.64 2.86
N VAL A 26 12.34 -6.42 4.16
CA VAL A 26 12.77 -7.34 5.24
C VAL A 26 12.13 -8.71 5.09
N ASN A 27 10.83 -8.78 4.80
CA ASN A 27 10.16 -10.06 4.58
C ASN A 27 10.67 -10.77 3.33
N LEU A 28 10.96 -10.05 2.24
CA LEU A 28 11.59 -10.61 1.06
C LEU A 28 12.97 -11.18 1.35
N LEU A 29 13.79 -10.50 2.15
CA LEU A 29 15.10 -11.00 2.59
C LEU A 29 15.00 -12.26 3.44
N ASN A 30 14.01 -12.33 4.35
CA ASN A 30 13.91 -13.42 5.32
C ASN A 30 13.13 -14.63 4.81
N ARG A 31 12.17 -14.43 3.88
CA ARG A 31 11.20 -15.45 3.44
C ARG A 31 11.18 -15.64 1.93
N GLY A 32 11.78 -14.72 1.18
CA GLY A 32 11.89 -14.81 -0.27
C GLY A 32 12.91 -15.84 -0.71
N SER A 33 12.78 -16.28 -1.95
CA SER A 33 13.68 -17.29 -2.55
C SER A 33 14.80 -16.68 -3.39
N GLY A 34 14.98 -15.36 -3.38
CA GLY A 34 15.94 -14.69 -4.26
C GLY A 34 16.73 -13.58 -3.59
N VAL A 35 17.72 -13.06 -4.29
CA VAL A 35 18.49 -11.89 -3.86
C VAL A 35 17.63 -10.65 -3.94
N VAL A 36 17.59 -9.86 -2.86
CA VAL A 36 16.85 -8.60 -2.80
C VAL A 36 17.78 -7.43 -3.13
N HIS A 37 17.43 -6.70 -4.16
CA HIS A 37 18.12 -5.49 -4.61
C HIS A 37 17.33 -4.26 -4.16
N ILE A 38 18.01 -3.24 -3.66
CA ILE A 38 17.38 -2.02 -3.14
C ILE A 38 18.05 -0.76 -3.68
N THR A 39 17.25 0.30 -3.81
CA THR A 39 17.74 1.67 -4.00
C THR A 39 16.86 2.65 -3.24
N GLY A 40 17.37 3.84 -2.95
CA GLY A 40 16.63 4.85 -2.21
C GLY A 40 17.43 6.13 -1.97
N ARG A 41 16.92 7.00 -1.11
CA ARG A 41 17.56 8.29 -0.78
C ARG A 41 18.54 8.12 0.39
N GLY A 42 19.82 7.97 0.08
CA GLY A 42 20.89 7.87 1.08
C GLY A 42 21.12 6.45 1.60
N ARG A 43 22.20 5.84 1.13
CA ARG A 43 22.60 4.46 1.42
C ARG A 43 22.65 4.14 2.92
N ASP A 44 23.17 5.05 3.70
CA ASP A 44 23.38 4.85 5.15
C ASP A 44 22.06 4.63 5.92
N ARG A 45 20.95 5.15 5.42
CA ARG A 45 19.61 4.95 6.01
C ARG A 45 19.14 3.49 5.94
N TYR A 46 19.77 2.69 5.11
CA TYR A 46 19.41 1.29 4.83
C TYR A 46 20.58 0.33 5.13
N ALA A 47 21.54 0.75 5.96
CA ALA A 47 22.69 -0.04 6.33
C ALA A 47 22.31 -1.39 6.96
N ASP A 48 21.21 -1.42 7.71
CA ASP A 48 20.65 -2.64 8.30
C ASP A 48 20.13 -3.64 7.25
N LEU A 49 19.42 -3.18 6.22
CA LEU A 49 18.98 -4.04 5.12
C LEU A 49 20.17 -4.59 4.34
N ILE A 50 21.18 -3.76 4.09
CA ILE A 50 22.42 -4.16 3.40
C ILE A 50 23.17 -5.19 4.26
N HIS A 51 23.22 -5.00 5.58
CA HIS A 51 23.84 -5.94 6.52
C HIS A 51 23.11 -7.30 6.58
N THR A 52 21.78 -7.26 6.36
CA THR A 52 20.93 -8.47 6.29
C THR A 52 21.04 -9.19 4.93
N GLY A 53 21.75 -8.60 3.96
CA GLY A 53 22.01 -9.24 2.67
C GLY A 53 21.38 -8.56 1.45
N ALA A 54 20.74 -7.40 1.61
CA ALA A 54 20.25 -6.64 0.47
C ALA A 54 21.41 -6.05 -0.36
N VAL A 55 21.31 -6.12 -1.68
CA VAL A 55 22.27 -5.50 -2.59
C VAL A 55 21.86 -4.07 -2.88
N TRP A 56 22.70 -3.12 -2.52
CA TRP A 56 22.48 -1.70 -2.77
C TRP A 56 22.81 -1.29 -4.20
N HIS A 57 21.97 -0.44 -4.77
CA HIS A 57 22.18 0.24 -6.05
C HIS A 57 22.06 1.75 -5.89
N ASP A 58 22.98 2.51 -6.51
CA ASP A 58 22.97 3.98 -6.40
C ASP A 58 21.89 4.61 -7.27
N THR A 59 21.39 3.89 -8.30
CA THR A 59 20.35 4.38 -9.21
C THR A 59 19.28 3.32 -9.48
N ALA A 60 18.08 3.75 -9.85
CA ALA A 60 17.01 2.87 -10.30
C ALA A 60 17.40 2.13 -11.60
N ARG A 61 18.20 2.77 -12.47
CA ARG A 61 18.79 2.16 -13.66
C ARG A 61 19.65 0.94 -13.33
N SER A 62 20.62 1.10 -12.41
CA SER A 62 21.50 0.00 -12.01
C SER A 62 20.73 -1.15 -11.38
N LEU A 63 19.71 -0.83 -10.56
CA LEU A 63 18.85 -1.83 -9.95
C LEU A 63 18.04 -2.59 -11.02
N ALA A 64 17.37 -1.89 -11.93
CA ALA A 64 16.54 -2.49 -12.97
C ALA A 64 17.33 -3.40 -13.92
N GLY A 65 18.62 -3.09 -14.16
CA GLY A 65 19.52 -3.95 -14.94
C GLY A 65 19.91 -5.26 -14.26
N SER A 66 19.61 -5.43 -12.96
CA SER A 66 20.01 -6.58 -12.15
C SER A 66 18.86 -7.50 -11.75
N VAL A 67 17.60 -7.13 -12.06
CA VAL A 67 16.40 -7.86 -11.61
C VAL A 67 15.43 -8.12 -12.76
N LYS A 68 14.52 -9.09 -12.55
CA LYS A 68 13.39 -9.34 -13.46
C LYS A 68 12.07 -8.86 -12.88
N VAL A 69 11.98 -8.74 -11.57
CA VAL A 69 10.79 -8.26 -10.88
C VAL A 69 11.16 -7.07 -10.00
N LEU A 70 10.38 -6.02 -10.09
CA LEU A 70 10.60 -4.77 -9.37
C LEU A 70 9.35 -4.35 -8.61
N LEU A 71 9.41 -4.40 -7.29
CA LEU A 71 8.36 -3.94 -6.40
C LEU A 71 8.48 -2.43 -6.16
N LEU A 72 7.43 -1.69 -6.50
CA LEU A 72 7.33 -0.24 -6.32
C LEU A 72 6.33 0.07 -5.19
N MET A 73 6.83 0.55 -4.05
CA MET A 73 6.03 0.99 -2.90
C MET A 73 6.22 2.50 -2.69
N LEU A 74 5.77 3.27 -3.65
CA LEU A 74 5.90 4.73 -3.73
C LEU A 74 4.58 5.42 -3.31
N PRO A 75 4.57 6.73 -3.05
CA PRO A 75 3.35 7.41 -2.61
C PRO A 75 2.20 7.35 -3.63
N ASP A 76 2.47 7.49 -4.93
CA ASP A 76 1.48 7.46 -6.01
C ASP A 76 2.16 7.33 -7.39
N LEU A 77 1.37 7.29 -8.48
CA LEU A 77 1.84 7.18 -9.87
C LEU A 77 2.84 8.26 -10.32
N PRO A 78 2.72 9.54 -9.96
CA PRO A 78 3.74 10.54 -10.32
C PRO A 78 5.15 10.14 -9.86
N GLN A 79 5.29 9.56 -8.67
CA GLN A 79 6.59 9.08 -8.18
C GLN A 79 7.03 7.79 -8.89
N VAL A 80 6.08 6.96 -9.34
CA VAL A 80 6.39 5.82 -10.21
C VAL A 80 6.95 6.31 -11.54
N GLU A 81 6.32 7.31 -12.15
CA GLU A 81 6.81 7.91 -13.40
C GLU A 81 8.18 8.59 -13.25
N GLU A 82 8.41 9.24 -12.12
CA GLU A 82 9.71 9.84 -11.79
C GLU A 82 10.84 8.80 -11.76
N VAL A 83 10.64 7.66 -11.12
CA VAL A 83 11.67 6.60 -11.06
C VAL A 83 11.80 5.79 -12.36
N LEU A 84 10.80 5.83 -13.22
CA LEU A 84 10.88 5.25 -14.56
C LEU A 84 11.73 6.09 -15.51
N ALA A 85 11.66 7.42 -15.39
CA ALA A 85 12.19 8.36 -16.34
C ALA A 85 13.65 8.79 -16.05
N GLY A 86 14.26 9.47 -17.03
CA GLY A 86 15.58 10.10 -16.89
C GLY A 86 16.76 9.13 -17.04
N PRO A 87 17.99 9.66 -17.01
CA PRO A 87 19.22 8.89 -17.29
C PRO A 87 19.52 7.82 -16.21
N ASP A 88 19.06 8.04 -14.98
CA ASP A 88 19.19 7.13 -13.84
C ASP A 88 17.93 6.34 -13.56
N GLY A 89 16.89 6.49 -14.40
CA GLY A 89 15.61 5.82 -14.26
C GLY A 89 15.63 4.36 -14.76
N ILE A 90 14.58 3.64 -14.41
CA ILE A 90 14.41 2.22 -14.74
C ILE A 90 14.51 1.96 -16.24
N LEU A 91 13.89 2.82 -17.06
CA LEU A 91 13.84 2.64 -18.51
C LEU A 91 15.20 2.84 -19.19
N ALA A 92 16.11 3.61 -18.58
CA ALA A 92 17.47 3.81 -19.07
C ALA A 92 18.35 2.53 -18.95
N ALA A 93 17.90 1.52 -18.20
CA ALA A 93 18.52 0.20 -18.19
C ALA A 93 18.22 -0.64 -19.44
N GLU A 94 17.30 -0.20 -20.30
CA GLU A 94 16.81 -0.93 -21.47
C GLU A 94 16.41 -2.39 -21.15
N PRO A 95 15.51 -2.59 -20.15
CA PRO A 95 15.15 -3.93 -19.73
C PRO A 95 14.56 -4.74 -20.87
N LYS A 96 14.86 -6.04 -20.91
CA LYS A 96 14.36 -6.96 -21.96
C LYS A 96 13.14 -7.75 -21.52
N ASP A 97 13.02 -8.00 -20.22
CA ASP A 97 11.88 -8.69 -19.59
C ASP A 97 11.83 -8.28 -18.13
N LEU A 98 11.05 -7.23 -17.84
CA LEU A 98 10.90 -6.66 -16.49
C LEU A 98 9.44 -6.61 -16.10
N LEU A 99 9.10 -7.21 -14.97
CA LEU A 99 7.80 -7.10 -14.35
C LEU A 99 7.82 -6.02 -13.25
N LEU A 100 7.01 -4.99 -13.42
CA LEU A 100 6.76 -3.96 -12.40
C LEU A 100 5.54 -4.34 -11.56
N ILE A 101 5.71 -4.42 -10.24
CA ILE A 101 4.64 -4.61 -9.28
C ILE A 101 4.34 -3.25 -8.63
N ILE A 102 3.21 -2.63 -8.98
CA ILE A 102 2.79 -1.35 -8.41
C ILE A 102 1.98 -1.62 -7.15
N SER A 103 2.63 -1.54 -5.99
CA SER A 103 1.98 -1.74 -4.68
C SER A 103 1.49 -0.44 -4.03
N SER A 104 1.74 0.69 -4.65
CA SER A 104 1.15 1.99 -4.29
C SER A 104 -0.37 1.97 -4.49
N SER A 105 -1.12 2.65 -3.61
CA SER A 105 -2.52 2.99 -3.91
C SER A 105 -2.55 4.09 -4.96
N SER A 106 -3.13 3.80 -6.12
CA SER A 106 -3.06 4.64 -7.31
C SER A 106 -4.36 4.58 -8.12
N SER A 107 -4.51 5.47 -9.09
CA SER A 107 -5.65 5.46 -10.01
C SER A 107 -5.68 4.17 -10.85
N PRO A 108 -6.79 3.40 -10.88
CA PRO A 108 -6.93 2.24 -11.76
C PRO A 108 -6.75 2.59 -13.24
N VAL A 109 -7.30 3.73 -13.65
CA VAL A 109 -7.16 4.23 -15.04
C VAL A 109 -5.71 4.61 -15.32
N GLY A 110 -5.08 5.35 -14.41
CA GLY A 110 -3.68 5.78 -14.56
C GLY A 110 -2.70 4.61 -14.65
N VAL A 111 -2.92 3.53 -13.90
CA VAL A 111 -2.10 2.30 -14.01
C VAL A 111 -2.28 1.65 -15.38
N SER A 112 -3.49 1.59 -15.91
CA SER A 112 -3.77 1.03 -17.24
C SER A 112 -3.15 1.88 -18.36
N GLU A 113 -3.22 3.21 -18.24
CA GLU A 113 -2.59 4.14 -19.18
C GLU A 113 -1.06 4.03 -19.14
N LEU A 114 -0.47 3.93 -17.95
CA LEU A 114 0.96 3.72 -17.79
C LEU A 114 1.39 2.41 -18.45
N ALA A 115 0.66 1.32 -18.23
CA ALA A 115 0.96 0.03 -18.84
C ALA A 115 0.90 0.06 -20.37
N ALA A 116 -0.14 0.69 -20.95
CA ALA A 116 -0.26 0.84 -22.40
C ALA A 116 0.90 1.64 -22.99
N ARG A 117 1.29 2.73 -22.35
CA ARG A 117 2.42 3.57 -22.74
C ARG A 117 3.75 2.81 -22.66
N LEU A 118 3.99 2.05 -21.59
CA LEU A 118 5.20 1.24 -21.44
C LEU A 118 5.25 0.08 -22.44
N ALA A 119 4.14 -0.61 -22.66
CA ALA A 119 4.08 -1.66 -23.67
C ALA A 119 4.47 -1.14 -25.06
N GLN A 120 4.00 0.05 -25.43
CA GLN A 120 4.33 0.68 -26.70
C GLN A 120 5.81 1.11 -26.76
N THR A 121 6.30 1.82 -25.73
CA THR A 121 7.65 2.42 -25.75
C THR A 121 8.77 1.41 -25.56
N THR A 122 8.49 0.29 -24.90
CA THR A 122 9.48 -0.79 -24.65
C THR A 122 9.24 -2.03 -25.49
N SER A 123 8.32 -1.98 -26.48
CA SER A 123 7.94 -3.14 -27.30
C SER A 123 7.51 -4.35 -26.45
N GLY A 124 6.84 -4.10 -25.32
CA GLY A 124 6.36 -5.13 -24.39
C GLY A 124 7.42 -5.69 -23.43
N ALA A 125 8.64 -5.14 -23.43
CA ALA A 125 9.70 -5.60 -22.53
C ALA A 125 9.44 -5.25 -21.04
N VAL A 126 8.60 -4.24 -20.77
CA VAL A 126 8.17 -3.89 -19.42
C VAL A 126 6.70 -4.22 -19.26
N ARG A 127 6.40 -5.09 -18.32
CA ARG A 127 5.05 -5.56 -17.95
C ARG A 127 4.65 -5.00 -16.60
N ILE A 128 3.35 -4.83 -16.34
CA ILE A 128 2.84 -4.28 -15.08
C ILE A 128 1.77 -5.20 -14.48
N VAL A 129 1.83 -5.36 -13.17
CA VAL A 129 0.70 -5.74 -12.32
C VAL A 129 0.46 -4.65 -11.28
N ASP A 130 -0.78 -4.42 -10.92
CA ASP A 130 -1.13 -3.62 -9.75
C ASP A 130 -1.38 -4.53 -8.57
N ALA A 131 -0.77 -4.20 -7.43
CA ALA A 131 -0.80 -5.04 -6.24
C ALA A 131 -0.84 -4.20 -4.94
N PRO A 132 -1.82 -3.29 -4.80
CA PRO A 132 -1.97 -2.51 -3.57
C PRO A 132 -2.26 -3.42 -2.38
N VAL A 133 -1.90 -2.92 -1.18
CA VAL A 133 -1.89 -3.71 0.05
C VAL A 133 -2.83 -3.15 1.12
N SER A 134 -3.29 -4.02 2.00
CA SER A 134 -4.03 -3.68 3.21
C SER A 134 -3.49 -4.47 4.41
N GLY A 135 -3.45 -3.84 5.59
CA GLY A 135 -2.91 -4.42 6.82
C GLY A 135 -2.04 -3.46 7.63
N GLY A 136 -1.74 -2.27 7.07
CA GLY A 136 -0.91 -1.26 7.72
C GLY A 136 0.54 -1.70 7.95
N VAL A 137 1.26 -0.95 8.78
CA VAL A 137 2.67 -1.24 9.12
C VAL A 137 2.76 -2.58 9.83
N ASP A 138 1.84 -2.86 10.77
CA ASP A 138 1.82 -4.12 11.53
C ASP A 138 1.73 -5.34 10.61
N GLY A 139 0.84 -5.28 9.59
CA GLY A 139 0.71 -6.34 8.59
C GLY A 139 1.93 -6.44 7.68
N ALA A 140 2.57 -5.32 7.35
CA ALA A 140 3.78 -5.31 6.56
C ALA A 140 4.97 -5.93 7.32
N GLU A 141 5.12 -5.63 8.61
CA GLU A 141 6.15 -6.21 9.48
C GLU A 141 5.92 -7.71 9.71
N ALA A 142 4.68 -8.10 9.98
CA ALA A 142 4.32 -9.50 10.19
C ALA A 142 4.35 -10.35 8.91
N GLY A 143 4.39 -9.75 7.71
CA GLY A 143 4.26 -10.46 6.44
C GLY A 143 2.88 -11.08 6.26
N THR A 144 1.84 -10.37 6.68
CA THR A 144 0.44 -10.81 6.66
C THR A 144 -0.48 -9.85 5.91
N LEU A 145 0.08 -9.07 4.99
CA LEU A 145 -0.71 -8.13 4.19
C LEU A 145 -1.75 -8.86 3.34
N SER A 146 -2.94 -8.29 3.23
CA SER A 146 -3.86 -8.61 2.14
C SER A 146 -3.39 -7.87 0.90
N ILE A 147 -3.06 -8.61 -0.17
CA ILE A 147 -2.49 -8.04 -1.39
C ILE A 147 -3.48 -8.27 -2.54
N MET A 148 -3.96 -7.18 -3.13
CA MET A 148 -5.01 -7.17 -4.14
C MET A 148 -4.36 -7.09 -5.51
N VAL A 149 -4.29 -8.21 -6.26
CA VAL A 149 -3.51 -8.29 -7.50
C VAL A 149 -4.41 -8.19 -8.73
N GLY A 150 -4.09 -7.24 -9.61
CA GLY A 150 -4.68 -7.11 -10.94
C GLY A 150 -3.61 -7.24 -12.03
N GLY A 151 -3.93 -7.95 -13.12
CA GLY A 151 -2.99 -8.14 -14.24
C GLY A 151 -3.30 -9.37 -15.09
N ALA A 152 -2.49 -9.57 -16.13
CA ALA A 152 -2.54 -10.79 -16.92
C ALA A 152 -2.13 -12.00 -16.06
N GLU A 153 -2.79 -13.14 -16.22
CA GLU A 153 -2.61 -14.33 -15.37
C GLU A 153 -1.13 -14.74 -15.24
N ARG A 154 -0.39 -14.76 -16.34
CA ARG A 154 1.05 -15.06 -16.35
C ARG A 154 1.83 -14.13 -15.42
N ASP A 155 1.57 -12.83 -15.51
CA ASP A 155 2.30 -11.82 -14.77
C ASP A 155 1.92 -11.84 -13.29
N VAL A 156 0.65 -12.15 -12.99
CA VAL A 156 0.15 -12.34 -11.62
C VAL A 156 0.78 -13.55 -10.94
N VAL A 157 0.98 -14.65 -11.65
CA VAL A 157 1.69 -15.84 -11.12
C VAL A 157 3.12 -15.47 -10.73
N GLU A 158 3.84 -14.76 -11.61
CA GLU A 158 5.20 -14.30 -11.36
C GLU A 158 5.28 -13.31 -10.19
N ALA A 159 4.38 -12.32 -10.14
CA ALA A 159 4.28 -11.37 -9.04
C ALA A 159 3.93 -12.05 -7.71
N SER A 160 2.98 -13.00 -7.72
CA SER A 160 2.52 -13.69 -6.52
C SER A 160 3.61 -14.52 -5.87
N ALA A 161 4.50 -15.12 -6.65
CA ALA A 161 5.65 -15.85 -6.13
C ALA A 161 6.55 -14.95 -5.25
N VAL A 162 6.70 -13.68 -5.61
CA VAL A 162 7.42 -12.68 -4.82
C VAL A 162 6.59 -12.18 -3.64
N LEU A 163 5.33 -11.81 -3.90
CA LEU A 163 4.46 -11.14 -2.93
C LEU A 163 4.06 -12.03 -1.75
N THR A 164 4.09 -13.36 -1.91
CA THR A 164 3.79 -14.32 -0.83
C THR A 164 4.70 -14.15 0.39
N ALA A 165 5.93 -13.67 0.22
CA ALA A 165 6.80 -13.32 1.34
C ALA A 165 6.23 -12.17 2.21
N CYS A 166 5.42 -11.29 1.62
CA CYS A 166 4.87 -10.10 2.29
C CYS A 166 3.43 -10.30 2.79
N GLY A 167 2.71 -11.32 2.32
CA GLY A 167 1.32 -11.55 2.70
C GLY A 167 0.59 -12.55 1.81
N ASN A 168 -0.72 -12.34 1.66
CA ASN A 168 -1.60 -13.18 0.87
C ASN A 168 -2.01 -12.44 -0.43
N PRO A 169 -1.34 -12.70 -1.58
CA PRO A 169 -1.73 -12.15 -2.86
C PRO A 169 -2.97 -12.88 -3.41
N VAL A 170 -3.97 -12.10 -3.81
CA VAL A 170 -5.21 -12.61 -4.42
C VAL A 170 -5.41 -11.96 -5.78
N HIS A 171 -5.50 -12.77 -6.83
CA HIS A 171 -5.81 -12.31 -8.18
C HIS A 171 -7.30 -11.92 -8.28
N LEU A 172 -7.58 -10.67 -8.65
CA LEU A 172 -8.92 -10.10 -8.67
C LEU A 172 -9.42 -9.78 -10.08
N GLY A 173 -8.61 -9.97 -11.10
CA GLY A 173 -8.97 -9.71 -12.48
C GLY A 173 -7.88 -9.03 -13.28
N GLN A 174 -8.26 -8.32 -14.34
CA GLN A 174 -7.35 -7.62 -15.23
C GLN A 174 -6.62 -6.47 -14.50
N LEU A 175 -5.63 -5.91 -15.17
CA LEU A 175 -4.88 -4.75 -14.67
C LEU A 175 -5.83 -3.61 -14.24
N GLY A 176 -5.60 -3.05 -13.07
CA GLY A 176 -6.45 -2.08 -12.41
C GLY A 176 -7.44 -2.68 -11.40
N SER A 177 -7.73 -4.00 -11.48
CA SER A 177 -8.67 -4.65 -10.53
C SER A 177 -8.18 -4.62 -9.08
N GLY A 178 -6.89 -4.69 -8.85
CA GLY A 178 -6.30 -4.53 -7.52
C GLY A 178 -6.54 -3.13 -6.96
N GLN A 179 -6.37 -2.09 -7.79
CA GLN A 179 -6.63 -0.70 -7.39
C GLN A 179 -8.12 -0.44 -7.13
N VAL A 180 -9.02 -1.03 -7.92
CA VAL A 180 -10.47 -0.97 -7.66
C VAL A 180 -10.79 -1.63 -6.32
N ALA A 181 -10.25 -2.81 -6.05
CA ALA A 181 -10.43 -3.48 -4.76
C ALA A 181 -9.85 -2.65 -3.60
N LYS A 182 -8.70 -1.98 -3.81
CA LYS A 182 -8.14 -1.05 -2.82
C LYS A 182 -9.04 0.15 -2.60
N ALA A 183 -9.63 0.72 -3.62
CA ALA A 183 -10.61 1.82 -3.49
C ALA A 183 -11.82 1.39 -2.64
N CYS A 184 -12.38 0.19 -2.88
CA CYS A 184 -13.44 -0.39 -2.05
C CYS A 184 -12.98 -0.57 -0.59
N ASN A 185 -11.78 -1.13 -0.39
CA ASN A 185 -11.20 -1.28 0.95
C ASN A 185 -11.08 0.05 1.68
N GLN A 186 -10.54 1.09 1.03
CA GLN A 186 -10.33 2.39 1.65
C GLN A 186 -11.65 3.11 1.98
N MET A 187 -12.65 2.99 1.13
CA MET A 187 -14.00 3.48 1.41
C MET A 187 -14.56 2.84 2.70
N ILE A 188 -14.43 1.51 2.85
CA ILE A 188 -14.90 0.79 4.05
C ILE A 188 -14.09 1.18 5.28
N VAL A 189 -12.77 1.25 5.17
CA VAL A 189 -11.87 1.66 6.27
C VAL A 189 -12.19 3.07 6.74
N ALA A 190 -12.31 4.03 5.82
CA ALA A 190 -12.60 5.42 6.14
C ALA A 190 -13.99 5.59 6.80
N SER A 191 -15.00 4.88 6.28
CA SER A 191 -16.35 4.88 6.85
C SER A 191 -16.36 4.30 8.27
N THR A 192 -15.67 3.18 8.47
CA THR A 192 -15.61 2.50 9.76
C THR A 192 -14.92 3.34 10.82
N ILE A 193 -13.75 3.93 10.50
CA ILE A 193 -13.01 4.74 11.49
C ILE A 193 -13.76 6.04 11.82
N LEU A 194 -14.46 6.64 10.85
CA LEU A 194 -15.30 7.81 11.10
C LEU A 194 -16.47 7.46 12.03
N ALA A 195 -17.16 6.34 11.77
CA ALA A 195 -18.23 5.84 12.63
C ALA A 195 -17.75 5.52 14.07
N LEU A 196 -16.55 4.95 14.21
CA LEU A 196 -15.93 4.70 15.52
C LEU A 196 -15.62 6.03 16.25
N GLY A 197 -15.18 7.06 15.53
CA GLY A 197 -14.98 8.40 16.08
C GLY A 197 -16.28 9.02 16.59
N GLU A 198 -17.38 8.90 15.82
CA GLU A 198 -18.72 9.36 16.22
C GLU A 198 -19.24 8.58 17.44
N ALA A 199 -19.13 7.26 17.42
CA ALA A 199 -19.54 6.40 18.54
C ALA A 199 -18.76 6.74 19.83
N ALA A 200 -17.46 7.03 19.70
CA ALA A 200 -16.63 7.42 20.83
C ALA A 200 -17.13 8.71 21.50
N VAL A 201 -17.43 9.75 20.70
CA VAL A 201 -17.92 11.03 21.22
C VAL A 201 -19.33 10.91 21.80
N LEU A 202 -20.19 10.10 21.16
CA LEU A 202 -21.52 9.76 21.70
C LEU A 202 -21.45 9.10 23.07
N ALA A 203 -20.57 8.11 23.23
CA ALA A 203 -20.37 7.38 24.47
C ALA A 203 -19.87 8.33 25.59
N ASP A 204 -18.83 9.12 25.31
CA ASP A 204 -18.26 10.09 26.25
C ASP A 204 -19.32 11.07 26.75
N ARG A 205 -20.09 11.66 25.84
CA ARG A 205 -21.15 12.61 26.19
C ARG A 205 -22.32 11.97 26.91
N SER A 206 -22.47 10.65 26.81
CA SER A 206 -23.52 9.88 27.54
C SER A 206 -23.00 9.26 28.83
N GLY A 207 -21.75 9.52 29.25
CA GLY A 207 -21.15 8.99 30.46
C GLY A 207 -20.84 7.48 30.40
N ILE A 208 -20.67 6.91 29.20
CA ILE A 208 -20.31 5.51 29.00
C ILE A 208 -18.79 5.39 28.92
N ASP A 209 -18.21 4.44 29.65
CA ASP A 209 -16.79 4.11 29.52
C ASP A 209 -16.51 3.55 28.12
N LEU A 210 -15.66 4.26 27.39
CA LEU A 210 -15.36 3.95 26.00
C LEU A 210 -14.58 2.64 25.84
N GLY A 211 -13.70 2.32 26.79
CA GLY A 211 -12.93 1.06 26.76
C GLY A 211 -13.85 -0.15 26.93
N VAL A 212 -14.80 -0.06 27.87
CA VAL A 212 -15.82 -1.09 28.08
C VAL A 212 -16.73 -1.23 26.86
N LEU A 213 -17.18 -0.08 26.29
CA LEU A 213 -18.01 -0.08 25.09
C LEU A 213 -17.29 -0.77 23.91
N PHE A 214 -16.07 -0.37 23.58
CA PHE A 214 -15.35 -0.93 22.46
C PHE A 214 -15.01 -2.41 22.63
N SER A 215 -14.72 -2.85 23.87
CA SER A 215 -14.55 -4.28 24.18
C SER A 215 -15.84 -5.07 23.90
N LEU A 216 -17.00 -4.54 24.32
CA LEU A 216 -18.31 -5.15 24.06
C LEU A 216 -18.61 -5.20 22.56
N LEU A 217 -18.43 -4.09 21.84
CA LEU A 217 -18.72 -3.99 20.41
C LEU A 217 -17.82 -4.91 19.56
N GLY A 218 -16.59 -5.12 20.01
CA GLY A 218 -15.64 -6.02 19.34
C GLY A 218 -16.12 -7.47 19.19
N GLY A 219 -16.96 -7.94 20.13
CA GLY A 219 -17.57 -9.28 20.08
C GLY A 219 -18.85 -9.39 19.24
N GLY A 220 -19.38 -8.29 18.72
CA GLY A 220 -20.63 -8.22 17.96
C GLY A 220 -20.46 -7.81 16.51
N TYR A 221 -21.58 -7.53 15.85
CA TYR A 221 -21.58 -7.09 14.43
C TYR A 221 -20.84 -5.75 14.17
N ALA A 222 -20.64 -4.93 15.18
CA ALA A 222 -19.86 -3.71 15.11
C ALA A 222 -18.34 -3.98 15.19
N GLY A 223 -17.93 -5.21 15.45
CA GLY A 223 -16.53 -5.64 15.45
C GLY A 223 -15.91 -5.48 14.07
N SER A 224 -14.66 -5.06 14.05
CA SER A 224 -13.88 -4.90 12.80
C SER A 224 -12.39 -4.90 13.10
N ARG A 225 -11.56 -5.23 12.11
CA ARG A 225 -10.11 -5.13 12.25
C ARG A 225 -9.66 -3.70 12.58
N ILE A 226 -10.41 -2.69 12.14
CA ILE A 226 -10.15 -1.28 12.49
C ILE A 226 -10.43 -1.05 13.98
N LEU A 227 -11.52 -1.54 14.52
CA LEU A 227 -11.81 -1.45 15.96
C LEU A 227 -10.72 -2.15 16.78
N GLU A 228 -10.29 -3.35 16.40
CA GLU A 228 -9.22 -4.11 17.07
C GLU A 228 -7.89 -3.34 17.10
N THR A 229 -7.50 -2.73 15.98
CA THR A 229 -6.18 -2.12 15.84
C THR A 229 -6.14 -0.63 16.18
N ARG A 230 -7.28 0.05 16.17
CA ARG A 230 -7.38 1.51 16.43
C ARG A 230 -8.25 1.88 17.65
N GLY A 231 -9.05 0.94 18.17
CA GLY A 231 -9.94 1.20 19.30
C GLY A 231 -9.18 1.71 20.53
N GLU A 232 -8.09 1.08 20.93
CA GLU A 232 -7.29 1.54 22.08
C GLU A 232 -6.66 2.91 21.84
N ARG A 233 -6.23 3.22 20.61
CA ARG A 233 -5.70 4.55 20.26
C ARG A 233 -6.78 5.62 20.34
N ILE A 234 -8.01 5.31 19.91
CA ILE A 234 -9.17 6.20 20.05
C ILE A 234 -9.46 6.43 21.54
N VAL A 235 -9.46 5.37 22.36
CA VAL A 235 -9.70 5.47 23.82
C VAL A 235 -8.66 6.36 24.50
N ARG A 236 -7.38 6.16 24.18
CA ARG A 236 -6.24 6.88 24.80
C ARG A 236 -5.94 8.23 24.17
N GLU A 237 -6.66 8.61 23.13
CA GLU A 237 -6.36 9.80 22.32
C GLU A 237 -4.92 9.82 21.77
N ASP A 238 -4.36 8.65 21.47
CA ASP A 238 -3.06 8.51 20.81
C ASP A 238 -3.22 8.65 19.30
N TYR A 239 -2.85 9.82 18.79
CA TYR A 239 -2.91 10.15 17.37
C TYR A 239 -1.53 10.20 16.70
N SER A 240 -0.51 9.60 17.32
CA SER A 240 0.83 9.52 16.76
C SER A 240 0.80 8.82 15.37
N PRO A 241 1.55 9.33 14.38
CA PRO A 241 1.46 8.87 12.99
C PRO A 241 1.73 7.36 12.83
N SER A 242 0.76 6.65 12.22
CA SER A 242 0.86 5.24 11.87
C SER A 242 0.07 4.98 10.57
N GLY A 243 -1.24 5.18 10.56
CA GLY A 243 -2.08 5.28 9.36
C GLY A 243 -2.47 6.72 9.12
N VAL A 244 -1.66 7.49 8.37
CA VAL A 244 -1.76 8.95 8.26
C VAL A 244 -3.03 9.38 7.54
N ALA A 245 -3.84 10.21 8.20
CA ALA A 245 -5.20 10.55 7.78
C ALA A 245 -5.28 11.28 6.42
N LYS A 246 -4.31 12.14 6.08
CA LYS A 246 -4.31 12.87 4.79
C LYS A 246 -4.30 11.95 3.57
N TYR A 247 -3.75 10.73 3.69
CA TYR A 247 -3.74 9.79 2.58
C TYR A 247 -5.14 9.25 2.26
N MET A 248 -6.08 9.29 3.23
CA MET A 248 -7.47 8.92 2.96
C MET A 248 -8.14 9.84 1.94
N VAL A 249 -7.79 11.13 1.89
CA VAL A 249 -8.36 12.07 0.89
C VAL A 249 -8.09 11.55 -0.52
N LYS A 250 -6.82 11.29 -0.83
CA LYS A 250 -6.41 10.73 -2.13
C LYS A 250 -7.07 9.39 -2.44
N ASP A 251 -7.12 8.50 -1.45
CA ASP A 251 -7.68 7.16 -1.62
C ASP A 251 -9.21 7.22 -1.87
N LEU A 252 -9.90 8.16 -1.23
CA LEU A 252 -11.33 8.41 -1.45
C LEU A 252 -11.61 9.13 -2.79
N ASP A 253 -10.65 9.92 -3.30
CA ASP A 253 -10.71 10.45 -4.67
C ASP A 253 -10.69 9.30 -5.70
N PHE A 254 -9.84 8.29 -5.51
CA PHE A 254 -9.83 7.11 -6.36
C PHE A 254 -11.14 6.32 -6.26
N ALA A 255 -11.69 6.16 -5.05
CA ALA A 255 -12.98 5.50 -4.87
C ALA A 255 -14.12 6.27 -5.57
N THR A 256 -14.09 7.61 -5.52
CA THR A 256 -15.05 8.48 -6.22
C THR A 256 -14.94 8.29 -7.74
N ALA A 257 -13.71 8.33 -8.27
CA ALA A 257 -13.48 8.12 -9.71
C ALA A 257 -13.96 6.73 -10.19
N VAL A 258 -13.78 5.69 -9.36
CA VAL A 258 -14.31 4.34 -9.66
C VAL A 258 -15.84 4.33 -9.63
N ALA A 259 -16.46 4.98 -8.65
CA ALA A 259 -17.92 5.08 -8.56
C ALA A 259 -18.52 5.80 -9.78
N ASP A 260 -17.91 6.90 -10.21
CA ASP A 260 -18.32 7.66 -11.39
C ASP A 260 -18.18 6.82 -12.68
N ALA A 261 -17.03 6.16 -12.86
CA ALA A 261 -16.75 5.33 -14.04
C ALA A 261 -17.69 4.12 -14.16
N THR A 262 -18.21 3.62 -13.03
CA THR A 262 -19.14 2.47 -12.98
C THR A 262 -20.60 2.88 -12.84
N ALA A 263 -20.90 4.19 -12.83
CA ALA A 263 -22.23 4.74 -12.54
C ALA A 263 -22.83 4.20 -11.22
N THR A 264 -21.98 3.96 -10.22
CA THR A 264 -22.40 3.47 -8.91
C THR A 264 -22.96 4.63 -8.08
N HIS A 265 -24.22 4.52 -7.63
CA HIS A 265 -24.81 5.47 -6.70
C HIS A 265 -24.24 5.30 -5.29
N ALA A 266 -23.10 5.94 -5.02
CA ALA A 266 -22.41 5.86 -3.74
C ALA A 266 -23.02 6.84 -2.72
N VAL A 267 -23.84 6.35 -1.79
CA VAL A 267 -24.57 7.19 -0.82
C VAL A 267 -23.64 7.70 0.29
N LEU A 268 -22.76 6.85 0.81
CA LEU A 268 -21.90 7.15 1.97
C LEU A 268 -20.61 7.87 1.57
N LEU A 269 -20.02 7.51 0.43
CA LEU A 269 -18.71 7.96 -0.01
C LEU A 269 -18.54 9.50 -0.03
N PRO A 270 -19.49 10.30 -0.56
CA PRO A 270 -19.34 11.76 -0.56
C PRO A 270 -19.24 12.37 0.84
N ALA A 271 -20.03 11.88 1.80
CA ALA A 271 -20.01 12.38 3.17
C ALA A 271 -18.71 12.03 3.90
N VAL A 272 -18.22 10.80 3.72
CA VAL A 272 -16.95 10.34 4.32
C VAL A 272 -15.77 11.11 3.71
N LYS A 273 -15.76 11.32 2.39
CA LYS A 273 -14.72 12.10 1.71
C LYS A 273 -14.67 13.52 2.26
N ALA A 274 -15.81 14.22 2.29
CA ALA A 274 -15.90 15.59 2.82
C ALA A 274 -15.40 15.68 4.28
N ALA A 275 -15.68 14.67 5.11
CA ALA A 275 -15.20 14.64 6.48
C ALA A 275 -13.67 14.55 6.58
N PHE A 276 -13.02 13.72 5.73
CA PHE A 276 -11.56 13.61 5.70
C PHE A 276 -10.88 14.83 5.07
N GLU A 277 -11.48 15.48 4.08
CA GLU A 277 -11.03 16.76 3.53
C GLU A 277 -11.04 17.85 4.61
N GLU A 278 -12.15 17.98 5.33
CA GLU A 278 -12.29 18.96 6.41
C GLU A 278 -11.34 18.67 7.58
N LEU A 279 -11.22 17.41 8.00
CA LEU A 279 -10.27 16.97 9.03
C LEU A 279 -8.83 17.37 8.65
N THR A 280 -8.46 17.17 7.38
CA THR A 280 -7.13 17.54 6.86
C THR A 280 -6.95 19.05 6.84
N ALA A 281 -7.95 19.82 6.39
CA ALA A 281 -7.92 21.28 6.38
C ALA A 281 -7.82 21.88 7.79
N GLN A 282 -8.36 21.21 8.82
CA GLN A 282 -8.22 21.59 10.23
C GLN A 282 -6.84 21.24 10.83
N GLY A 283 -5.90 20.72 10.05
CA GLY A 283 -4.53 20.43 10.49
C GLY A 283 -4.33 19.05 11.13
N TYR A 284 -5.31 18.14 11.01
CA TYR A 284 -5.21 16.78 11.54
C TYR A 284 -4.66 15.77 10.53
N GLY A 285 -4.35 16.21 9.32
CA GLY A 285 -3.94 15.34 8.22
C GLY A 285 -2.71 14.47 8.50
N ASP A 286 -1.77 14.95 9.30
CA ASP A 286 -0.53 14.23 9.64
C ASP A 286 -0.68 13.26 10.83
N ASN A 287 -1.83 13.26 11.50
CA ASN A 287 -2.14 12.33 12.57
C ASN A 287 -2.59 10.95 12.03
N ASP A 288 -2.58 9.94 12.92
CA ASP A 288 -3.24 8.66 12.64
C ASP A 288 -4.76 8.85 12.44
N ILE A 289 -5.38 7.98 11.63
CA ILE A 289 -6.83 8.01 11.36
C ILE A 289 -7.69 7.93 12.62
N ALA A 290 -7.17 7.47 13.75
CA ALA A 290 -7.85 7.51 15.07
C ALA A 290 -8.22 8.94 15.50
N VAL A 291 -7.61 9.97 14.90
CA VAL A 291 -7.89 11.39 15.15
C VAL A 291 -9.33 11.80 14.81
N THR A 292 -10.08 10.96 14.11
CA THR A 292 -11.52 11.16 13.85
C THR A 292 -12.32 11.46 15.12
N ARG A 293 -12.02 10.84 16.28
CA ARG A 293 -12.63 11.18 17.57
C ARG A 293 -12.41 12.66 17.92
N ARG A 294 -11.19 13.17 17.83
CA ARG A 294 -10.87 14.58 18.13
C ARG A 294 -11.53 15.55 17.16
N TYR A 295 -11.56 15.18 15.88
CA TYR A 295 -12.23 15.98 14.84
C TYR A 295 -13.73 16.15 15.16
N ILE A 296 -14.41 15.06 15.52
CA ILE A 296 -15.85 15.07 15.83
C ILE A 296 -16.14 15.75 17.18
N ALA A 297 -15.30 15.57 18.19
CA ALA A 297 -15.50 16.17 19.52
C ALA A 297 -15.52 17.71 19.50
N ARG A 298 -14.88 18.35 18.53
CA ARG A 298 -14.79 19.80 18.38
C ARG A 298 -15.98 20.45 17.67
N ARG A 299 -16.86 19.65 17.08
CA ARG A 299 -18.15 20.11 16.57
C ARG A 299 -19.24 19.98 17.66
#